data_d37c795d710401da820a371c7009c305
#
_entry.id   d37c795d710401da820a371c7009c305
#
_cell.length_a   1.000
_cell.length_b   1.000
_cell.length_c   1.000
_cell.angle_alpha   90.00
_cell.angle_beta   90.00
_cell.angle_gamma   90.00
#
_symmetry.space_group_name_H-M   'P 1'
#
loop_
_entity.id
_entity.type
_entity.pdbx_description
1 polymer ?
#
loop_
_entity_poly.entity_id
_entity_poly.type
_entity_poly.pdbx_seq_one_letter_code
_entity_poly.pdbx_strand_id
1 'polypeptide(L)' 'MLYKLKNKFMSKYNPLWQYIQNNGSQSLKLSFDEIKNIAGIEIDHSFLNYKKELTDYGYQVGKISLKEKTVVFNKIEK' A
#
# COMPACT_ATOMS: atom_id res chain seq x y z
N MET A 1 -15.28 4.60 22.01
CA MET A 1 -14.62 3.66 22.18
C MET A 1 -13.76 2.98 21.21
N LEU A 2 -13.96 1.73 20.96
CA LEU A 2 -13.05 1.00 20.14
C LEU A 2 -12.92 1.50 18.74
N TYR A 3 -13.99 1.99 18.20
CA TYR A 3 -13.92 2.47 16.84
C TYR A 3 -12.98 3.63 16.70
N LYS A 4 -12.72 4.33 17.78
CA LYS A 4 -11.78 5.40 17.69
C LYS A 4 -10.41 4.87 17.41
N LEU A 5 -10.09 3.75 17.99
CA LEU A 5 -8.81 3.16 17.74
C LEU A 5 -8.66 2.79 16.30
N LYS A 6 -9.74 2.30 15.71
CA LYS A 6 -9.68 1.96 14.32
C LYS A 6 -9.37 3.17 13.47
N ASN A 7 -9.98 4.28 13.81
CA ASN A 7 -9.74 5.48 13.04
C ASN A 7 -8.30 5.90 13.09
N LYS A 8 -7.64 5.65 14.21
CA LYS A 8 -6.25 6.01 14.33
C LYS A 8 -5.39 5.23 13.35
N PHE A 9 -5.80 4.01 13.07
CA PHE A 9 -5.00 3.16 12.21
C PHE A 9 -5.38 3.22 10.75
N MET A 10 -6.39 4.01 10.42
CA MET A 10 -6.79 4.13 9.04
C MET A 10 -6.03 5.27 8.43
N SER A 11 -5.15 4.97 7.51
CA SER A 11 -4.44 5.99 6.78
C SER A 11 -5.13 6.19 5.45
N LYS A 12 -4.70 7.21 4.74
CA LYS A 12 -5.27 7.47 3.44
C LYS A 12 -4.93 6.38 2.43
N TYR A 13 -3.97 5.53 2.75
CA TYR A 13 -3.61 4.42 1.87
C TYR A 13 -4.25 3.10 2.29
N ASN A 14 -5.09 3.12 3.29
CA ASN A 14 -5.70 1.89 3.77
C ASN A 14 -6.41 1.09 2.68
N PRO A 15 -7.18 1.71 1.77
CA PRO A 15 -7.81 0.93 0.71
C PRO A 15 -6.79 0.20 -0.17
N LEU A 16 -5.63 0.84 -0.39
CA LEU A 16 -4.58 0.22 -1.17
C LEU A 16 -3.99 -0.98 -0.44
N TRP A 17 -3.73 -0.82 0.87
CA TRP A 17 -3.17 -1.90 1.65
C TRP A 17 -4.10 -3.11 1.65
N GLN A 18 -5.40 -2.87 1.78
CA GLN A 18 -6.36 -3.96 1.79
C GLN A 18 -6.46 -4.64 0.43
N TYR A 19 -6.36 -3.85 -0.63
CA TYR A 19 -6.38 -4.42 -1.98
C TYR A 19 -5.20 -5.37 -2.16
N ILE A 20 -4.02 -4.95 -1.73
CA ILE A 20 -2.82 -5.75 -1.86
C ILE A 20 -2.95 -7.04 -1.04
N GLN A 21 -3.42 -6.91 0.19
CA GLN A 21 -3.57 -8.07 1.05
C GLN A 21 -4.58 -9.05 0.48
N ASN A 22 -5.69 -8.55 -0.02
CA ASN A 22 -6.72 -9.40 -0.59
C ASN A 22 -6.27 -10.07 -1.86
N ASN A 23 -5.38 -9.43 -2.59
CA ASN A 23 -4.85 -10.01 -3.83
C ASN A 23 -4.05 -11.28 -3.55
N GLY A 24 -3.27 -11.26 -2.47
CA GLY A 24 -2.57 -12.46 -2.02
C GLY A 24 -1.40 -12.92 -2.87
N SER A 25 -1.00 -12.17 -3.88
CA SER A 25 0.11 -12.58 -4.72
C SER A 25 1.42 -12.42 -4.00
N GLN A 26 2.41 -13.24 -4.39
CA GLN A 26 3.75 -13.11 -3.82
C GLN A 26 4.38 -11.78 -4.21
N SER A 27 4.06 -11.32 -5.40
CA SER A 27 4.59 -10.07 -5.90
C SER A 27 3.52 -9.42 -6.75
N LEU A 28 3.29 -8.14 -6.52
CA LEU A 28 2.25 -7.40 -7.22
C LEU A 28 2.82 -6.08 -7.69
N LYS A 29 2.72 -5.83 -8.98
CA LYS A 29 3.21 -4.58 -9.56
C LYS A 29 2.02 -3.74 -9.97
N LEU A 30 1.99 -2.52 -9.47
CA LEU A 30 0.90 -1.59 -9.79
C LEU A 30 1.48 -0.30 -10.34
N SER A 31 0.80 0.28 -11.33
CA SER A 31 1.21 1.57 -11.84
C SER A 31 0.72 2.66 -10.88
N PHE A 32 1.28 3.85 -11.01
CA PHE A 32 0.84 4.97 -10.19
C PHE A 32 -0.64 5.26 -10.45
N ASP A 33 -1.09 5.09 -11.70
CA ASP A 33 -2.50 5.31 -12.02
C ASP A 33 -3.39 4.28 -11.34
N GLU A 34 -2.94 3.03 -11.32
CA GLU A 34 -3.71 2.00 -10.64
C GLU A 34 -3.79 2.26 -9.15
N ILE A 35 -2.69 2.71 -8.58
CA ILE A 35 -2.66 3.04 -7.16
C ILE A 35 -3.63 4.18 -6.88
N LYS A 36 -3.65 5.19 -7.75
CA LYS A 36 -4.54 6.31 -7.58
C LYS A 36 -5.99 5.84 -7.63
N ASN A 37 -6.32 4.96 -8.56
CA ASN A 37 -7.68 4.47 -8.67
C ASN A 37 -8.10 3.66 -7.45
N ILE A 38 -7.19 2.85 -6.94
CA ILE A 38 -7.50 2.01 -5.79
C ILE A 38 -7.55 2.83 -4.50
N ALA A 39 -6.58 3.69 -4.30
CA ALA A 39 -6.48 4.46 -3.06
C ALA A 39 -7.36 5.71 -3.07
N GLY A 40 -7.72 6.17 -4.26
CA GLY A 40 -8.49 7.40 -4.38
C GLY A 40 -7.66 8.65 -4.27
N ILE A 41 -6.35 8.52 -4.14
CA ILE A 41 -5.44 9.67 -4.05
C ILE A 41 -4.17 9.33 -4.79
N GLU A 42 -3.47 10.37 -5.19
CA GLU A 42 -2.20 10.15 -5.88
C GLU A 42 -1.09 9.85 -4.91
N ILE A 43 -0.14 9.08 -5.38
CA ILE A 43 1.02 8.76 -4.58
C ILE A 43 1.86 10.03 -4.45
N ASP A 44 2.35 10.31 -3.25
CA ASP A 44 3.17 11.50 -3.03
C ASP A 44 4.25 11.17 -2.00
N HIS A 45 4.92 12.19 -1.48
CA HIS A 45 6.01 11.96 -0.53
C HIS A 45 5.56 11.22 0.71
N SER A 46 4.32 11.41 1.11
CA SER A 46 3.84 10.76 2.33
C SER A 46 3.76 9.25 2.16
N PHE A 47 3.72 8.76 0.92
CA PHE A 47 3.70 7.33 0.68
C PHE A 47 4.90 6.65 1.36
N LEU A 48 6.05 7.30 1.33
CA LEU A 48 7.24 6.73 1.93
C LEU A 48 7.11 6.61 3.44
N ASN A 49 6.31 7.46 4.06
CA ASN A 49 6.05 7.37 5.48
C ASN A 49 5.03 6.31 5.80
N TYR A 50 4.03 6.16 4.95
CA TYR A 50 2.95 5.23 5.21
C TYR A 50 3.25 3.80 4.78
N LYS A 51 4.25 3.60 3.94
CA LYS A 51 4.52 2.25 3.44
C LYS A 51 4.84 1.26 4.55
N LYS A 52 5.28 1.75 5.69
CA LYS A 52 5.56 0.87 6.82
C LYS A 52 4.32 0.17 7.31
N GLU A 53 3.17 0.79 7.12
CA GLU A 53 1.92 0.19 7.56
C GLU A 53 1.63 -1.09 6.82
N LEU A 54 2.14 -1.20 5.61
CA LEU A 54 1.87 -2.36 4.79
C LEU A 54 2.41 -3.64 5.40
N THR A 55 3.45 -3.53 6.22
CA THR A 55 4.01 -4.71 6.86
C THR A 55 3.00 -5.36 7.79
N ASP A 56 2.08 -4.57 8.35
CA ASP A 56 1.05 -5.13 9.20
C ASP A 56 0.07 -5.98 8.39
N TYR A 57 0.06 -5.80 7.08
CA TYR A 57 -0.80 -6.55 6.19
C TYR A 57 -0.07 -7.72 5.55
N GLY A 58 1.19 -7.93 5.91
CA GLY A 58 1.97 -9.04 5.39
C GLY A 58 2.69 -8.76 4.10
N TYR A 59 2.84 -7.50 3.73
CA TYR A 59 3.51 -7.11 2.51
C TYR A 59 4.48 -5.98 2.76
N GLN A 60 5.34 -5.72 1.80
CA GLN A 60 6.27 -4.62 1.88
C GLN A 60 6.47 -4.04 0.48
N VAL A 61 6.87 -2.79 0.44
CA VAL A 61 7.18 -2.13 -0.82
C VAL A 61 8.56 -2.61 -1.26
N GLY A 62 8.63 -3.12 -2.46
CA GLY A 62 9.89 -3.60 -3.01
C GLY A 62 10.58 -2.51 -3.82
N LYS A 63 10.14 -2.34 -5.06
CA LYS A 63 10.80 -1.39 -5.95
C LYS A 63 9.86 -0.31 -6.39
N ILE A 64 10.33 0.92 -6.39
CA ILE A 64 9.57 2.06 -6.92
C ILE A 64 10.32 2.57 -8.13
N SER A 65 9.67 2.58 -9.27
CA SER A 65 10.27 3.08 -10.49
C SER A 65 9.58 4.37 -10.88
N LEU A 66 10.30 5.48 -10.77
CA LEU A 66 9.73 6.76 -11.18
C LEU A 66 9.70 6.86 -12.68
N LYS A 67 10.60 6.18 -13.36
CA LYS A 67 10.64 6.20 -14.80
C LYS A 67 9.43 5.50 -15.38
N GLU A 68 9.11 4.33 -14.84
CA GLU A 68 7.96 3.57 -15.32
C GLU A 68 6.68 3.92 -14.59
N LYS A 69 6.81 4.65 -13.50
CA LYS A 69 5.67 5.03 -12.67
C LYS A 69 4.95 3.80 -12.15
N THR A 70 5.73 2.90 -11.56
CA THR A 70 5.20 1.67 -11.00
C THR A 70 5.80 1.40 -9.63
N VAL A 71 5.10 0.59 -8.86
CA VAL A 71 5.57 0.16 -7.54
C VAL A 71 5.34 -1.33 -7.44
N VAL A 72 6.34 -2.04 -6.95
CA VAL A 72 6.23 -3.48 -6.73
C VAL A 72 6.06 -3.74 -5.25
N PHE A 73 5.08 -4.55 -4.91
CA PHE A 73 4.79 -4.95 -3.54
C PHE A 73 5.09 -6.43 -3.42
N ASN A 74 5.83 -6.80 -2.41
CA ASN A 74 6.23 -8.19 -2.20
C ASN A 74 5.67 -8.71 -0.90
N LYS A 75 5.23 -9.97 -0.92
CA LYS A 75 4.74 -10.59 0.29
C LYS A 75 5.92 -10.88 1.21
N ILE A 76 5.72 -10.59 2.48
CA ILE A 76 6.75 -10.84 3.47
C ILE A 76 6.69 -12.32 3.82
N GLU A 77 7.84 -12.97 3.70
CA GLU A 77 7.91 -14.39 4.03
C GLU A 77 8.65 -14.57 5.34
N LYS A 78 8.23 -15.56 6.08
CA LYS A 78 8.84 -15.79 7.37
C LYS A 78 9.49 -17.15 7.44
#